data_ba71fd6445ba7157a63be5d1a45027cc
#
_entry.id   ba71fd6445ba7157a63be5d1a45027cc
#
_cell.length_a   1.000
_cell.length_b   1.000
_cell.length_c   1.000
_cell.angle_alpha   90.00
_cell.angle_beta   90.00
_cell.angle_gamma   90.00
#
_symmetry.space_group_name_H-M   'P 1'
#
loop_
_entity.id
_entity.type
_entity.pdbx_description
1 polymer ?
#
loop_
_entity_poly.entity_id
_entity_poly.type
_entity_poly.pdbx_seq_one_letter_code
_entity_poly.pdbx_strand_id
1 'polypeptide(L)'
;LIRSFIFKKNFHEINSKYVNNFDFLNFSEILGGKIGISLSRQSIFSWHRLNKNKIFYPWSEDLTSKRLINMIYNYDFINSSSSTFEKKISNKIILYHMHRALFDFKRKKIDQISSYDLIAITLSLLILKKNYEKYINYINRIIDKQIDSFGMHKSYNLVEHAKFLNNLYELKNILLYFNTKVPNRIENSILIMNSTLNEYFHSDGTIPLFNGGNNNYTNIIQGSINKESYMKSR
;
A
#
# COMPACT_ATOMS: atom_id res chain seq x y z
N LEU A 1 2.25 26.10 -3.13
CA LEU A 1 2.14 25.26 -1.92
C LEU A 1 3.18 24.13 -1.91
N ILE A 2 3.29 23.31 -2.96
CA ILE A 2 4.30 22.23 -3.03
C ILE A 2 5.73 22.79 -3.03
N ARG A 3 6.00 23.90 -3.75
CA ARG A 3 7.31 24.58 -3.72
C ARG A 3 7.66 25.12 -2.34
N SER A 4 6.69 25.67 -1.59
CA SER A 4 6.92 26.16 -0.22
C SER A 4 7.05 25.00 0.78
N PHE A 5 6.42 23.87 0.53
CA PHE A 5 6.44 22.71 1.42
C PHE A 5 7.74 21.89 1.29
N ILE A 6 8.29 21.79 0.05
CA ILE A 6 9.45 20.93 -0.25
C ILE A 6 10.78 21.71 -0.15
N PHE A 7 10.79 23.04 -0.41
CA PHE A 7 12.01 23.83 -0.56
C PHE A 7 12.28 24.90 0.50
N LYS A 8 11.30 25.20 1.37
CA LYS A 8 11.55 26.11 2.50
C LYS A 8 11.80 25.35 3.78
N LYS A 9 13.06 25.34 4.18
CA LYS A 9 13.59 24.95 5.49
C LYS A 9 13.36 23.48 5.91
N ASN A 10 14.46 22.78 5.99
CA ASN A 10 14.68 21.62 6.83
C ASN A 10 13.73 20.44 6.61
N PHE A 11 14.04 19.58 5.64
CA PHE A 11 13.55 18.21 5.56
C PHE A 11 13.69 17.46 6.91
N HIS A 12 14.44 18.02 7.87
CA HIS A 12 14.58 17.50 9.23
C HIS A 12 13.37 17.76 10.13
N GLU A 13 12.53 18.74 9.84
CA GLU A 13 11.37 19.09 10.68
C GLU A 13 10.01 18.63 10.16
N ILE A 14 9.92 18.19 8.89
CA ILE A 14 8.66 17.64 8.38
C ILE A 14 8.60 16.15 8.71
N ASN A 15 8.33 15.89 9.98
CA ASN A 15 8.13 14.58 10.55
C ASN A 15 6.74 14.02 10.20
N SER A 16 6.16 14.38 9.07
CA SER A 16 4.84 13.92 8.69
C SER A 16 4.93 12.52 8.05
N LYS A 17 4.07 11.63 8.50
CA LYS A 17 3.86 10.30 7.94
C LYS A 17 3.65 10.35 6.41
N TYR A 18 2.99 11.41 5.93
CA TYR A 18 2.71 11.72 4.54
C TYR A 18 3.96 11.90 3.67
N VAL A 19 5.02 12.53 4.20
CA VAL A 19 6.29 12.69 3.46
C VAL A 19 7.08 11.39 3.47
N ASN A 20 7.03 10.65 4.56
CA ASN A 20 7.83 9.45 4.73
C ASN A 20 7.24 8.19 4.09
N ASN A 21 5.96 8.17 3.74
CA ASN A 21 5.33 7.09 2.97
C ASN A 21 5.19 7.42 1.47
N PHE A 22 5.58 8.62 1.04
CA PHE A 22 5.49 9.12 -0.33
C PHE A 22 4.07 9.29 -0.88
N ASP A 23 3.07 9.52 -0.02
CA ASP A 23 1.69 9.81 -0.45
C ASP A 23 1.60 11.06 -1.33
N PHE A 24 2.59 11.96 -1.26
CA PHE A 24 2.66 13.13 -2.11
C PHE A 24 2.77 12.79 -3.61
N LEU A 25 3.20 11.59 -3.98
CA LEU A 25 3.30 11.17 -5.38
C LEU A 25 1.94 11.17 -6.06
N ASN A 26 0.90 10.68 -5.37
CA ASN A 26 -0.46 10.63 -5.90
C ASN A 26 -0.99 12.03 -6.25
N PHE A 27 -0.66 13.04 -5.44
CA PHE A 27 -1.03 14.44 -5.73
C PHE A 27 -0.16 15.05 -6.82
N SER A 28 1.12 14.71 -6.86
CA SER A 28 2.04 15.20 -7.89
C SER A 28 1.66 14.68 -9.27
N GLU A 29 1.14 13.46 -9.37
CA GLU A 29 0.60 12.88 -10.59
C GLU A 29 -0.65 13.66 -11.07
N ILE A 30 -1.58 13.97 -10.17
CA ILE A 30 -2.78 14.76 -10.49
C ILE A 30 -2.40 16.17 -10.97
N LEU A 31 -1.41 16.80 -10.36
CA LEU A 31 -0.91 18.10 -10.79
C LEU A 31 -0.23 18.04 -12.17
N GLY A 32 0.35 16.88 -12.50
CA GLY A 32 0.95 16.59 -13.80
C GLY A 32 2.12 17.50 -14.18
N GLY A 33 2.49 17.40 -15.47
CA GLY A 33 3.45 18.27 -16.11
C GLY A 33 4.91 18.07 -15.66
N LYS A 34 5.83 18.74 -16.37
CA LYS A 34 7.29 18.64 -16.15
C LYS A 34 7.70 19.02 -14.71
N ILE A 35 7.01 19.97 -14.10
CA ILE A 35 7.33 20.47 -12.75
C ILE A 35 6.98 19.39 -11.71
N GLY A 36 5.80 18.79 -11.78
CA GLY A 36 5.38 17.72 -10.84
C GLY A 36 6.31 16.51 -10.92
N ILE A 37 6.67 16.09 -12.14
CA ILE A 37 7.61 14.98 -12.38
C ILE A 37 8.99 15.28 -11.78
N SER A 38 9.56 16.44 -12.08
CA SER A 38 10.90 16.83 -11.60
C SER A 38 10.94 16.93 -10.08
N LEU A 39 9.92 17.55 -9.45
CA LEU A 39 9.84 17.69 -8.00
C LEU A 39 9.70 16.32 -7.31
N SER A 40 8.87 15.45 -7.84
CA SER A 40 8.68 14.09 -7.31
C SER A 40 9.97 13.29 -7.32
N ARG A 41 10.67 13.31 -8.46
CA ARG A 41 11.96 12.62 -8.62
C ARG A 41 13.03 13.16 -7.68
N GLN A 42 13.19 14.49 -7.61
CA GLN A 42 14.13 15.12 -6.70
C GLN A 42 13.83 14.84 -5.24
N SER A 43 12.55 14.80 -4.87
CA SER A 43 12.12 14.48 -3.51
C SER A 43 12.49 13.04 -3.13
N ILE A 44 12.24 12.07 -4.01
CA ILE A 44 12.62 10.67 -3.81
C ILE A 44 14.14 10.52 -3.66
N PHE A 45 14.92 11.14 -4.56
CA PHE A 45 16.37 11.05 -4.52
C PHE A 45 16.97 11.68 -3.27
N SER A 46 16.47 12.86 -2.88
CA SER A 46 16.91 13.57 -1.67
C SER A 46 16.54 12.79 -0.41
N TRP A 47 15.30 12.28 -0.35
CA TRP A 47 14.86 11.46 0.77
C TRP A 47 15.73 10.20 0.93
N HIS A 48 15.98 9.49 -0.16
CA HIS A 48 16.82 8.29 -0.14
C HIS A 48 18.23 8.60 0.31
N ARG A 49 18.86 9.66 -0.23
CA ARG A 49 20.20 10.09 0.16
C ARG A 49 20.31 10.37 1.65
N LEU A 50 19.31 11.03 2.24
CA LEU A 50 19.29 11.40 3.65
C LEU A 50 18.99 10.24 4.61
N ASN A 51 18.26 9.25 4.13
CA ASN A 51 17.69 8.22 5.01
C ASN A 51 18.20 6.79 4.78
N LYS A 52 18.86 6.49 3.65
CA LYS A 52 19.29 5.12 3.29
C LYS A 52 20.09 4.40 4.37
N ASN A 53 20.90 5.14 5.14
CA ASN A 53 21.77 4.57 6.17
C ASN A 53 21.13 4.54 7.57
N LYS A 54 19.91 5.06 7.73
CA LYS A 54 19.20 5.00 9.01
C LYS A 54 18.67 3.60 9.28
N ILE A 55 18.74 3.16 10.53
CA ILE A 55 18.30 1.82 10.95
C ILE A 55 16.81 1.86 11.34
N PHE A 56 16.41 2.89 12.10
CA PHE A 56 15.06 3.06 12.63
C PHE A 56 14.24 4.01 11.75
N TYR A 57 13.43 4.86 12.38
CA TYR A 57 12.62 5.84 11.66
C TYR A 57 13.45 6.60 10.60
N PRO A 58 12.96 6.74 9.37
CA PRO A 58 11.63 6.42 8.85
C PRO A 58 11.49 5.04 8.19
N TRP A 59 12.25 4.04 8.60
CA TRP A 59 12.19 2.67 8.09
C TRP A 59 11.37 1.73 8.98
N SER A 60 10.64 2.29 9.94
CA SER A 60 9.79 1.57 10.88
C SER A 60 8.34 1.48 10.41
N GLU A 61 7.56 0.65 11.10
CA GLU A 61 6.14 0.42 10.84
C GLU A 61 5.86 -0.03 9.39
N ASP A 62 4.75 0.45 8.81
CA ASP A 62 4.32 0.19 7.44
C ASP A 62 4.85 1.25 6.43
N LEU A 63 5.67 2.21 6.90
CA LEU A 63 6.18 3.29 6.06
C LEU A 63 7.02 2.80 4.88
N THR A 64 7.86 1.78 5.10
CA THR A 64 8.68 1.18 4.04
C THR A 64 7.80 0.57 2.97
N SER A 65 6.77 -0.16 3.36
CA SER A 65 5.85 -0.85 2.46
C SER A 65 5.01 0.15 1.65
N LYS A 66 4.41 1.15 2.30
CA LYS A 66 3.65 2.22 1.62
C LYS A 66 4.50 3.00 0.64
N ARG A 67 5.71 3.38 1.04
CA ARG A 67 6.66 4.09 0.18
C ARG A 67 7.02 3.31 -1.07
N LEU A 68 7.27 2.00 -0.91
CA LEU A 68 7.55 1.11 -2.02
C LEU A 68 6.35 1.01 -2.98
N ILE A 69 5.15 0.80 -2.45
CA ILE A 69 3.91 0.74 -3.23
C ILE A 69 3.72 2.03 -4.03
N ASN A 70 3.83 3.18 -3.38
CA ASN A 70 3.67 4.49 -4.03
C ASN A 70 4.72 4.72 -5.14
N MET A 71 5.97 4.28 -4.94
CA MET A 71 7.00 4.39 -6.00
C MET A 71 6.72 3.45 -7.19
N ILE A 72 6.21 2.25 -6.95
CA ILE A 72 5.91 1.29 -8.01
C ILE A 72 4.71 1.78 -8.83
N TYR A 73 3.64 2.21 -8.17
CA TYR A 73 2.41 2.66 -8.84
C TYR A 73 2.61 3.94 -9.65
N ASN A 74 3.47 4.83 -9.17
CA ASN A 74 3.83 6.06 -9.86
C ASN A 74 5.10 5.92 -10.72
N TYR A 75 5.51 4.68 -11.07
CA TYR A 75 6.79 4.44 -11.76
C TYR A 75 6.90 5.18 -13.09
N ASP A 76 5.87 5.09 -13.92
CA ASP A 76 5.87 5.72 -15.24
C ASP A 76 5.82 7.24 -15.13
N PHE A 77 5.03 7.78 -14.19
CA PHE A 77 5.02 9.20 -13.90
C PHE A 77 6.39 9.72 -13.46
N ILE A 78 7.01 9.08 -12.46
CA ILE A 78 8.33 9.46 -11.94
C ILE A 78 9.40 9.42 -13.03
N ASN A 79 9.33 8.46 -13.96
CA ASN A 79 10.34 8.23 -14.99
C ASN A 79 9.97 8.83 -16.34
N SER A 80 8.78 9.43 -16.49
CA SER A 80 8.45 10.17 -17.70
C SER A 80 9.44 11.32 -17.89
N SER A 81 9.92 11.52 -19.10
CA SER A 81 10.94 12.54 -19.44
C SER A 81 12.24 12.47 -18.60
N SER A 82 12.56 11.30 -18.03
CA SER A 82 13.82 11.08 -17.32
C SER A 82 14.94 10.74 -18.29
N SER A 83 16.15 11.23 -17.99
CA SER A 83 17.36 10.74 -18.63
C SER A 83 17.61 9.26 -18.25
N THR A 84 18.39 8.55 -19.08
CA THR A 84 18.80 7.18 -18.77
C THR A 84 19.49 7.07 -17.42
N PHE A 85 20.24 8.09 -17.03
CA PHE A 85 20.92 8.15 -15.73
C PHE A 85 19.93 8.28 -14.58
N GLU A 86 18.94 9.18 -14.67
CA GLU A 86 17.91 9.36 -13.64
C GLU A 86 17.04 8.10 -13.48
N LYS A 87 16.65 7.48 -14.60
CA LYS A 87 15.91 6.20 -14.57
C LYS A 87 16.71 5.11 -13.89
N LYS A 88 18.02 5.02 -14.10
CA LYS A 88 18.91 4.08 -13.43
C LYS A 88 18.97 4.34 -11.92
N ILE A 89 18.95 5.60 -11.48
CA ILE A 89 18.90 5.96 -10.05
C ILE A 89 17.55 5.56 -9.46
N SER A 90 16.42 5.90 -10.10
CA SER A 90 15.08 5.49 -9.66
C SER A 90 14.99 3.99 -9.46
N ASN A 91 15.45 3.19 -10.43
CA ASN A 91 15.45 1.74 -10.35
C ASN A 91 16.29 1.21 -9.17
N LYS A 92 17.47 1.79 -8.93
CA LYS A 92 18.30 1.42 -7.78
C LYS A 92 17.60 1.73 -6.45
N ILE A 93 16.90 2.85 -6.35
CA ILE A 93 16.17 3.23 -5.14
C ILE A 93 15.00 2.26 -4.90
N ILE A 94 14.21 1.96 -5.93
CA ILE A 94 13.09 1.00 -5.83
C ILE A 94 13.63 -0.38 -5.43
N LEU A 95 14.68 -0.85 -6.08
CA LEU A 95 15.32 -2.13 -5.74
C LEU A 95 15.80 -2.16 -4.28
N TYR A 96 16.39 -1.07 -3.79
CA TYR A 96 16.78 -0.95 -2.39
C TYR A 96 15.58 -1.10 -1.45
N HIS A 97 14.45 -0.43 -1.76
CA HIS A 97 13.23 -0.53 -0.95
C HIS A 97 12.61 -1.93 -1.01
N MET A 98 12.64 -2.61 -2.14
CA MET A 98 12.19 -4.02 -2.26
C MET A 98 13.01 -4.94 -1.34
N HIS A 99 14.34 -4.82 -1.37
CA HIS A 99 15.20 -5.61 -0.50
C HIS A 99 14.97 -5.29 0.98
N ARG A 100 14.77 -4.02 1.30
CA ARG A 100 14.47 -3.58 2.67
C ARG A 100 13.12 -4.12 3.15
N ALA A 101 12.06 -4.03 2.34
CA ALA A 101 10.75 -4.58 2.66
C ALA A 101 10.82 -6.10 2.92
N LEU A 102 11.53 -6.85 2.08
CA LEU A 102 11.72 -8.29 2.26
C LEU A 102 12.54 -8.62 3.52
N PHE A 103 13.51 -7.80 3.85
CA PHE A 103 14.31 -7.95 5.08
C PHE A 103 13.48 -7.67 6.32
N ASP A 104 12.76 -6.55 6.36
CA ASP A 104 11.93 -6.14 7.49
C ASP A 104 10.80 -7.15 7.73
N PHE A 105 10.17 -7.64 6.67
CA PHE A 105 9.14 -8.67 6.73
C PHE A 105 9.58 -9.95 7.46
N LYS A 106 10.76 -10.45 7.14
CA LYS A 106 11.29 -11.67 7.78
C LYS A 106 11.52 -11.51 9.29
N ARG A 107 11.62 -10.28 9.77
CA ARG A 107 11.90 -9.94 11.17
C ARG A 107 10.64 -9.57 11.97
N LYS A 108 9.56 -9.22 11.28
CA LYS A 108 8.28 -8.90 11.92
C LYS A 108 7.62 -10.16 12.46
N LYS A 109 7.00 -10.05 13.61
CA LYS A 109 6.05 -11.07 14.08
C LYS A 109 4.79 -11.02 13.21
N ILE A 110 4.08 -12.15 13.09
CA ILE A 110 2.91 -12.26 12.20
C ILE A 110 1.83 -11.23 12.55
N ASP A 111 1.63 -10.93 13.82
CA ASP A 111 0.67 -9.95 14.33
C ASP A 111 1.04 -8.48 14.03
N GLN A 112 2.31 -8.23 13.70
CA GLN A 112 2.85 -6.92 13.34
C GLN A 112 2.86 -6.66 11.82
N ILE A 113 2.49 -7.66 11.02
CA ILE A 113 2.48 -7.54 9.55
C ILE A 113 1.17 -6.89 9.12
N SER A 114 1.28 -5.73 8.48
CA SER A 114 0.14 -5.02 7.91
C SER A 114 -0.24 -5.55 6.53
N SER A 115 -1.44 -5.22 6.05
CA SER A 115 -1.85 -5.53 4.68
C SER A 115 -0.99 -4.82 3.63
N TYR A 116 -0.44 -3.65 3.93
CA TYR A 116 0.53 -2.98 3.06
C TYR A 116 1.84 -3.77 2.94
N ASP A 117 2.27 -4.43 4.03
CA ASP A 117 3.43 -5.31 3.96
C ASP A 117 3.18 -6.49 3.01
N LEU A 118 1.98 -7.08 3.02
CA LEU A 118 1.60 -8.15 2.08
C LEU A 118 1.70 -7.70 0.63
N ILE A 119 1.17 -6.52 0.31
CA ILE A 119 1.24 -5.93 -1.03
C ILE A 119 2.71 -5.68 -1.43
N ALA A 120 3.47 -5.00 -0.59
CA ALA A 120 4.86 -4.64 -0.88
C ALA A 120 5.75 -5.87 -1.09
N ILE A 121 5.54 -6.94 -0.30
CA ILE A 121 6.28 -8.19 -0.44
C ILE A 121 5.90 -8.92 -1.70
N THR A 122 4.60 -9.03 -2.00
CA THR A 122 4.12 -9.68 -3.21
C THR A 122 4.68 -8.99 -4.45
N LEU A 123 4.59 -7.66 -4.53
CA LEU A 123 5.23 -6.88 -5.59
C LEU A 123 6.73 -7.16 -5.68
N SER A 124 7.44 -7.13 -4.55
CA SER A 124 8.88 -7.38 -4.52
C SER A 124 9.25 -8.77 -5.02
N LEU A 125 8.51 -9.80 -4.62
CA LEU A 125 8.77 -11.18 -5.05
C LEU A 125 8.53 -11.34 -6.56
N LEU A 126 7.42 -10.81 -7.07
CA LEU A 126 7.03 -10.95 -8.47
C LEU A 126 7.96 -10.15 -9.38
N ILE A 127 8.25 -8.88 -9.07
CA ILE A 127 9.15 -8.04 -9.87
C ILE A 127 10.58 -8.60 -9.87
N LEU A 128 11.07 -9.10 -8.73
CA LEU A 128 12.39 -9.72 -8.61
C LEU A 128 12.42 -11.18 -9.13
N LYS A 129 11.31 -11.68 -9.67
CA LYS A 129 11.15 -13.05 -10.16
C LYS A 129 11.57 -14.11 -9.11
N LYS A 130 11.30 -13.84 -7.83
CA LYS A 130 11.53 -14.78 -6.75
C LYS A 130 10.37 -15.76 -6.64
N ASN A 131 10.65 -16.95 -6.12
CA ASN A 131 9.62 -17.96 -5.94
C ASN A 131 8.55 -17.50 -4.93
N TYR A 132 7.41 -17.03 -5.45
CA TYR A 132 6.26 -16.57 -4.67
C TYR A 132 5.57 -17.73 -3.92
N GLU A 133 5.56 -18.92 -4.47
CA GLU A 133 4.85 -20.08 -3.89
C GLU A 133 5.35 -20.43 -2.49
N LYS A 134 6.65 -20.24 -2.23
CA LYS A 134 7.22 -20.44 -0.90
C LYS A 134 6.62 -19.51 0.17
N TYR A 135 6.02 -18.41 -0.25
CA TYR A 135 5.44 -17.41 0.64
C TYR A 135 3.92 -17.53 0.79
N ILE A 136 3.24 -18.30 -0.09
CA ILE A 136 1.78 -18.45 -0.07
C ILE A 136 1.28 -18.91 1.29
N ASN A 137 1.84 -19.96 1.86
CA ASN A 137 1.42 -20.48 3.17
C ASN A 137 1.62 -19.45 4.28
N TYR A 138 2.66 -18.64 4.18
CA TYR A 138 2.91 -17.59 5.17
C TYR A 138 1.92 -16.44 5.01
N ILE A 139 1.61 -16.02 3.78
CA ILE A 139 0.59 -15.02 3.47
C ILE A 139 -0.78 -15.47 3.98
N ASN A 140 -1.16 -16.72 3.74
CA ASN A 140 -2.41 -17.30 4.22
C ASN A 140 -2.50 -17.23 5.75
N ARG A 141 -1.44 -17.59 6.46
CA ARG A 141 -1.40 -17.50 7.94
C ARG A 141 -1.54 -16.08 8.47
N ILE A 142 -1.03 -15.08 7.73
CA ILE A 142 -1.19 -13.67 8.10
C ILE A 142 -2.66 -13.27 7.94
N ILE A 143 -3.28 -13.64 6.82
CA ILE A 143 -4.71 -13.38 6.56
C ILE A 143 -5.56 -14.02 7.66
N ASP A 144 -5.30 -15.29 8.02
CA ASP A 144 -6.00 -16.01 9.11
C ASP A 144 -5.88 -15.29 10.47
N LYS A 145 -4.77 -14.61 10.67
CA LYS A 145 -4.54 -13.82 11.90
C LYS A 145 -5.26 -12.47 11.90
N GLN A 146 -5.69 -11.95 10.78
CA GLN A 146 -6.33 -10.64 10.64
C GLN A 146 -7.87 -10.72 10.57
N ILE A 147 -8.42 -11.90 10.31
CA ILE A 147 -9.86 -12.12 10.13
C ILE A 147 -10.34 -13.15 11.16
N ASP A 148 -11.47 -12.91 11.79
CA ASP A 148 -12.11 -13.88 12.70
C ASP A 148 -12.96 -14.91 11.93
N SER A 149 -13.59 -15.82 12.66
CA SER A 149 -14.44 -16.88 12.10
C SER A 149 -15.70 -16.37 11.40
N PHE A 150 -16.13 -15.13 11.69
CA PHE A 150 -17.29 -14.48 11.09
C PHE A 150 -16.91 -13.60 9.90
N GLY A 151 -15.64 -13.54 9.53
CA GLY A 151 -15.14 -12.70 8.44
C GLY A 151 -14.87 -11.25 8.83
N MET A 152 -14.99 -10.90 10.11
CA MET A 152 -14.70 -9.54 10.57
C MET A 152 -13.19 -9.34 10.81
N HIS A 153 -12.68 -8.16 10.49
CA HIS A 153 -11.31 -7.80 10.85
C HIS A 153 -11.17 -7.74 12.38
N LYS A 154 -10.10 -8.28 12.91
CA LYS A 154 -9.84 -8.42 14.36
C LYS A 154 -9.91 -7.16 15.19
N SER A 155 -9.73 -5.99 14.58
CA SER A 155 -9.92 -4.73 15.29
C SER A 155 -11.36 -4.44 15.63
N TYR A 156 -12.32 -5.17 15.03
CA TYR A 156 -13.75 -4.87 15.07
C TYR A 156 -14.06 -3.42 14.70
N ASN A 157 -13.22 -2.82 13.86
CA ASN A 157 -13.38 -1.47 13.32
C ASN A 157 -13.70 -1.58 11.83
N LEU A 158 -14.84 -1.06 11.40
CA LEU A 158 -15.30 -1.16 10.01
C LEU A 158 -14.39 -0.44 9.02
N VAL A 159 -13.71 0.63 9.45
CA VAL A 159 -12.73 1.33 8.60
C VAL A 159 -11.51 0.46 8.35
N GLU A 160 -10.98 -0.19 9.38
CA GLU A 160 -9.84 -1.10 9.24
C GLU A 160 -10.25 -2.37 8.48
N HIS A 161 -11.49 -2.86 8.66
CA HIS A 161 -12.07 -3.95 7.89
C HIS A 161 -12.09 -3.60 6.39
N ALA A 162 -12.66 -2.45 6.02
CA ALA A 162 -12.73 -2.01 4.63
C ALA A 162 -11.34 -1.76 4.01
N LYS A 163 -10.40 -1.19 4.76
CA LYS A 163 -9.00 -1.02 4.31
C LYS A 163 -8.34 -2.37 4.04
N PHE A 164 -8.50 -3.33 4.96
CA PHE A 164 -7.92 -4.67 4.79
C PHE A 164 -8.54 -5.37 3.58
N LEU A 165 -9.86 -5.32 3.42
CA LEU A 165 -10.58 -5.86 2.27
C LEU A 165 -10.10 -5.23 0.96
N ASN A 166 -9.96 -3.90 0.89
CA ASN A 166 -9.41 -3.21 -0.28
C ASN A 166 -7.99 -3.69 -0.62
N ASN A 167 -7.17 -3.91 0.40
CA ASN A 167 -5.81 -4.41 0.20
C ASN A 167 -5.78 -5.89 -0.25
N LEU A 168 -6.77 -6.71 0.11
CA LEU A 168 -6.93 -8.06 -0.44
C LEU A 168 -7.34 -8.02 -1.92
N TYR A 169 -8.25 -7.12 -2.32
CA TYR A 169 -8.56 -6.90 -3.74
C TYR A 169 -7.33 -6.46 -4.53
N GLU A 170 -6.56 -5.55 -3.96
CA GLU A 170 -5.31 -5.07 -4.57
C GLU A 170 -4.31 -6.21 -4.75
N LEU A 171 -4.15 -7.05 -3.72
CA LEU A 171 -3.29 -8.23 -3.77
C LEU A 171 -3.72 -9.21 -4.86
N LYS A 172 -5.04 -9.46 -4.99
CA LYS A 172 -5.62 -10.26 -6.07
C LYS A 172 -5.28 -9.66 -7.44
N ASN A 173 -5.49 -8.36 -7.63
CA ASN A 173 -5.22 -7.68 -8.90
C ASN A 173 -3.74 -7.74 -9.29
N ILE A 174 -2.83 -7.57 -8.33
CA ILE A 174 -1.38 -7.72 -8.55
C ILE A 174 -1.06 -9.14 -9.05
N LEU A 175 -1.58 -10.16 -8.39
CA LEU A 175 -1.35 -11.55 -8.78
C LEU A 175 -1.85 -11.84 -10.20
N LEU A 176 -3.04 -11.36 -10.54
CA LEU A 176 -3.62 -11.49 -11.88
C LEU A 176 -2.77 -10.74 -12.93
N TYR A 177 -2.34 -9.53 -12.63
CA TYR A 177 -1.48 -8.72 -13.53
C TYR A 177 -0.16 -9.46 -13.87
N PHE A 178 0.42 -10.15 -12.91
CA PHE A 178 1.63 -10.95 -13.12
C PHE A 178 1.35 -12.40 -13.59
N ASN A 179 0.12 -12.72 -14.03
CA ASN A 179 -0.30 -14.06 -14.43
C ASN A 179 0.03 -15.13 -13.37
N THR A 180 -0.07 -14.78 -12.10
CA THR A 180 0.17 -15.66 -10.96
C THR A 180 -1.16 -16.15 -10.41
N LYS A 181 -1.25 -17.45 -10.10
CA LYS A 181 -2.47 -18.04 -9.51
C LYS A 181 -2.81 -17.34 -8.20
N VAL A 182 -4.05 -16.89 -8.08
CA VAL A 182 -4.57 -16.33 -6.83
C VAL A 182 -4.83 -17.47 -5.84
N PRO A 183 -4.28 -17.41 -4.61
CA PRO A 183 -4.58 -18.41 -3.59
C PRO A 183 -6.07 -18.39 -3.20
N ASN A 184 -6.69 -19.56 -3.09
CA ASN A 184 -8.10 -19.69 -2.69
C ASN A 184 -8.40 -18.97 -1.37
N ARG A 185 -7.43 -18.90 -0.45
CA ARG A 185 -7.60 -18.19 0.82
C ARG A 185 -7.86 -16.70 0.64
N ILE A 186 -7.20 -16.04 -0.32
CA ILE A 186 -7.43 -14.62 -0.64
C ILE A 186 -8.86 -14.46 -1.18
N GLU A 187 -9.29 -15.29 -2.13
CA GLU A 187 -10.62 -15.20 -2.72
C GLU A 187 -11.72 -15.44 -1.67
N ASN A 188 -11.60 -16.49 -0.88
CA ASN A 188 -12.55 -16.78 0.19
C ASN A 188 -12.60 -15.67 1.24
N SER A 189 -11.45 -15.08 1.60
CA SER A 189 -11.41 -13.97 2.54
C SER A 189 -12.12 -12.74 2.00
N ILE A 190 -11.94 -12.42 0.71
CA ILE A 190 -12.65 -11.32 0.06
C ILE A 190 -14.17 -11.55 0.11
N LEU A 191 -14.63 -12.77 -0.23
CA LEU A 191 -16.06 -13.10 -0.23
C LEU A 191 -16.69 -12.97 1.17
N ILE A 192 -16.06 -13.57 2.17
CA ILE A 192 -16.57 -13.54 3.55
C ILE A 192 -16.55 -12.12 4.11
N MET A 193 -15.46 -11.38 3.92
CA MET A 193 -15.35 -10.01 4.40
C MET A 193 -16.34 -9.06 3.74
N ASN A 194 -16.62 -9.24 2.44
CA ASN A 194 -17.67 -8.48 1.76
C ASN A 194 -19.05 -8.77 2.31
N SER A 195 -19.38 -10.05 2.52
CA SER A 195 -20.66 -10.43 3.12
C SER A 195 -20.82 -9.78 4.48
N THR A 196 -19.81 -9.90 5.35
CA THR A 196 -19.81 -9.29 6.69
C THR A 196 -19.95 -7.77 6.63
N LEU A 197 -19.24 -7.10 5.72
CA LEU A 197 -19.34 -5.64 5.58
C LEU A 197 -20.75 -5.20 5.18
N ASN A 198 -21.40 -5.94 4.27
CA ASN A 198 -22.76 -5.64 3.81
C ASN A 198 -23.80 -5.75 4.93
N GLU A 199 -23.61 -6.63 5.92
CA GLU A 199 -24.50 -6.78 7.06
C GLU A 199 -24.50 -5.57 8.01
N TYR A 200 -23.45 -4.75 7.96
CA TYR A 200 -23.32 -3.55 8.81
C TYR A 200 -23.87 -2.27 8.16
N PHE A 201 -24.36 -2.32 6.91
CA PHE A 201 -24.99 -1.16 6.30
C PHE A 201 -26.42 -1.00 6.79
N HIS A 202 -26.71 0.21 7.25
CA HIS A 202 -28.09 0.61 7.52
C HIS A 202 -28.85 0.87 6.20
N SER A 203 -30.19 0.81 6.25
CA SER A 203 -31.04 1.05 5.08
C SER A 203 -30.88 2.45 4.47
N ASP A 204 -30.39 3.42 5.24
CA ASP A 204 -30.06 4.78 4.82
C ASP A 204 -28.66 4.93 4.21
N GLY A 205 -27.89 3.82 4.11
CA GLY A 205 -26.53 3.81 3.60
C GLY A 205 -25.46 4.27 4.59
N THR A 206 -25.83 4.50 5.84
CA THR A 206 -24.88 4.78 6.93
C THR A 206 -24.29 3.50 7.50
N ILE A 207 -23.20 3.64 8.25
CA ILE A 207 -22.53 2.55 8.95
C ILE A 207 -22.41 2.86 10.44
N PRO A 208 -22.47 1.85 11.31
CA PRO A 208 -22.26 2.04 12.71
C PRO A 208 -20.83 2.47 13.03
N LEU A 209 -20.68 3.46 13.91
CA LEU A 209 -19.39 4.00 14.34
C LEU A 209 -18.98 3.39 15.67
N PHE A 210 -18.37 2.21 15.63
CA PHE A 210 -17.82 1.58 16.84
C PHE A 210 -16.32 1.31 16.67
N ASN A 211 -15.63 1.11 17.78
CA ASN A 211 -14.20 0.81 17.86
C ASN A 211 -13.31 1.80 17.07
N GLY A 212 -13.61 3.11 17.14
CA GLY A 212 -12.84 4.16 16.47
C GLY A 212 -13.22 4.41 15.01
N GLY A 213 -14.37 3.93 14.57
CA GLY A 213 -14.95 4.29 13.28
C GLY A 213 -15.17 5.81 13.18
N ASN A 214 -15.03 6.38 11.98
CA ASN A 214 -15.21 7.81 11.71
C ASN A 214 -15.94 7.99 10.39
N ASN A 215 -16.92 8.89 10.36
CA ASN A 215 -17.73 9.21 9.17
C ASN A 215 -16.90 9.68 7.96
N ASN A 216 -15.71 10.23 8.18
CA ASN A 216 -14.82 10.67 7.09
C ASN A 216 -14.35 9.52 6.19
N TYR A 217 -14.59 8.26 6.56
CA TYR A 217 -14.18 7.08 5.80
C TYR A 217 -15.32 6.35 5.09
N THR A 218 -16.55 6.90 5.11
CA THR A 218 -17.72 6.31 4.44
C THR A 218 -17.45 6.05 2.96
N ASN A 219 -16.76 6.97 2.29
CA ASN A 219 -16.36 6.83 0.88
C ASN A 219 -15.41 5.64 0.63
N ILE A 220 -14.52 5.30 1.57
CA ILE A 220 -13.62 4.14 1.46
C ILE A 220 -14.44 2.85 1.57
N ILE A 221 -15.41 2.83 2.46
CA ILE A 221 -16.26 1.67 2.70
C ILE A 221 -17.21 1.46 1.51
N GLN A 222 -17.87 2.52 1.02
CA GLN A 222 -18.70 2.46 -0.18
C GLN A 222 -17.90 2.07 -1.43
N GLY A 223 -16.67 2.57 -1.56
CA GLY A 223 -15.75 2.18 -2.63
C GLY A 223 -15.38 0.70 -2.63
N SER A 224 -15.36 0.05 -1.45
CA SER A 224 -15.08 -1.38 -1.32
C SER A 224 -16.22 -2.23 -1.86
N ILE A 225 -17.46 -1.84 -1.64
CA ILE A 225 -18.68 -2.55 -2.10
C ILE A 225 -18.84 -2.41 -3.61
N ASN A 226 -18.61 -1.22 -4.16
CA ASN A 226 -18.74 -0.97 -5.59
C ASN A 226 -17.72 -1.74 -6.44
N LYS A 227 -16.56 -2.13 -5.87
CA LYS A 227 -15.58 -2.96 -6.58
C LYS A 227 -16.12 -4.35 -6.94
N GLU A 228 -17.03 -4.90 -6.15
CA GLU A 228 -17.65 -6.19 -6.45
C GLU A 228 -18.62 -6.10 -7.63
N SER A 229 -19.39 -5.01 -7.75
CA SER A 229 -20.31 -4.79 -8.87
C SER A 229 -19.58 -4.58 -10.20
N TYR A 230 -18.42 -3.90 -10.17
CA TYR A 230 -17.57 -3.71 -11.35
C TYR A 230 -16.91 -5.01 -11.85
N MET A 231 -16.62 -5.95 -10.94
CA MET A 231 -16.01 -7.24 -11.31
C MET A 231 -17.01 -8.26 -11.83
N LYS A 232 -18.31 -8.14 -11.49
CA LYS A 232 -19.39 -9.01 -12.01
C LYS A 232 -19.87 -8.60 -13.40
N SER A 233 -19.49 -7.40 -13.87
CA SER A 233 -19.91 -6.84 -15.18
C SER A 233 -18.86 -7.00 -16.30
N ARG A 234 -17.77 -7.72 -16.03
CA ARG A 234 -16.74 -8.11 -16.99
C ARG A 234 -16.58 -9.62 -17.03
#